data_3a97d43e1bb575f9dc2d8794b27059b4
#
_entry.id   3a97d43e1bb575f9dc2d8794b27059b4
#
_cell.length_a   1.000
_cell.length_b   1.000
_cell.length_c   1.000
_cell.angle_alpha   90.00
_cell.angle_beta   90.00
_cell.angle_gamma   90.00
#
_symmetry.space_group_name_H-M   'P 1'
#
loop_
_entity.id
_entity.type
_entity.pdbx_description
1 polymer ?
#
loop_
_entity_poly.entity_id
_entity_poly.type
_entity_poly.pdbx_seq_one_letter_code
_entity_poly.pdbx_strand_id
1 'polypeptide(L)'
;MRLTLLDIRGFGKFSEKVIKPSEGFNLVFGPNESGKSTLADFVTAMLYGPGKKPRKNSPGKNYRPWSGGQYGGVMEYVLDDGSVFRVDRNFDKGLVHIRDGMLRDVTSQFPTSRETGPRFAEEHLGLSEQLFLRSAHIRQLQTAMDPEGAQMILE
;
A
#
# COMPACT_ATOMS: atom_id res chain seq x y z
N MET A 1 -1.74 10.07 -9.17
CA MET A 1 -1.79 8.60 -9.29
C MET A 1 -3.19 8.10 -8.91
N ARG A 2 -3.80 7.21 -9.69
CA ARG A 2 -5.14 6.62 -9.48
C ARG A 2 -5.05 5.09 -9.52
N LEU A 3 -5.57 4.43 -8.49
CA LEU A 3 -5.66 2.97 -8.44
C LEU A 3 -6.75 2.46 -9.41
N THR A 4 -6.48 1.39 -10.14
CA THR A 4 -7.40 0.79 -11.10
C THR A 4 -7.73 -0.67 -10.78
N LEU A 5 -6.82 -1.37 -10.08
CA LEU A 5 -7.04 -2.74 -9.65
C LEU A 5 -6.32 -3.01 -8.33
N LEU A 6 -7.01 -3.71 -7.44
CA LEU A 6 -6.44 -4.36 -6.27
C LEU A 6 -6.85 -5.83 -6.31
N ASP A 7 -5.90 -6.73 -6.56
CA ASP A 7 -6.09 -8.18 -6.49
C ASP A 7 -5.38 -8.69 -5.23
N ILE A 8 -6.15 -8.88 -4.17
CA ILE A 8 -5.65 -9.29 -2.85
C ILE A 8 -5.67 -10.81 -2.80
N ARG A 9 -4.54 -11.44 -3.07
CA ARG A 9 -4.41 -12.91 -2.99
C ARG A 9 -4.51 -13.41 -1.57
N GLY A 10 -3.92 -12.67 -0.64
CA GLY A 10 -4.08 -12.90 0.79
C GLY A 10 -3.48 -11.76 1.61
N PHE A 11 -4.30 -11.14 2.48
CA PHE A 11 -3.87 -10.07 3.39
C PHE A 11 -4.89 -9.92 4.52
N GLY A 12 -4.50 -10.29 5.74
CA GLY A 12 -5.37 -10.31 6.90
C GLY A 12 -6.59 -11.22 6.67
N LYS A 13 -7.76 -10.65 6.75
CA LYS A 13 -9.03 -11.36 6.50
C LYS A 13 -9.36 -11.55 5.00
N PHE A 14 -8.69 -10.82 4.12
CA PHE A 14 -8.94 -10.93 2.69
C PHE A 14 -8.21 -12.14 2.09
N SER A 15 -8.92 -12.90 1.29
CA SER A 15 -8.41 -13.98 0.46
C SER A 15 -9.13 -13.93 -0.89
N GLU A 16 -8.35 -13.98 -1.97
CA GLU A 16 -8.86 -14.00 -3.35
C GLU A 16 -9.89 -12.88 -3.64
N LYS A 17 -9.59 -11.66 -3.15
CA LYS A 17 -10.49 -10.52 -3.29
C LYS A 17 -9.99 -9.56 -4.36
N VAL A 18 -10.79 -9.38 -5.40
CA VAL A 18 -10.52 -8.38 -6.46
C VAL A 18 -11.42 -7.17 -6.25
N ILE A 19 -10.80 -5.98 -6.27
CA ILE A 19 -11.47 -4.68 -6.18
C ILE A 19 -11.01 -3.84 -7.36
N LYS A 20 -11.96 -3.27 -8.08
CA LYS A 20 -11.71 -2.33 -9.19
C LYS A 20 -12.29 -0.98 -8.82
N PRO A 21 -11.46 -0.05 -8.32
CA PRO A 21 -11.92 1.31 -8.03
C PRO A 21 -12.42 1.99 -9.31
N SER A 22 -13.49 2.76 -9.18
CA SER A 22 -13.98 3.61 -10.25
C SER A 22 -13.13 4.88 -10.39
N GLU A 23 -13.31 5.60 -11.49
CA GLU A 23 -12.72 6.94 -11.62
C GLU A 23 -13.36 7.90 -10.60
N GLY A 24 -12.54 8.80 -10.05
CA GLY A 24 -12.99 9.78 -9.08
C GLY A 24 -13.12 9.23 -7.65
N PHE A 25 -14.18 9.61 -6.95
CA PHE A 25 -14.39 9.29 -5.56
C PHE A 25 -14.89 7.85 -5.35
N ASN A 26 -14.24 7.11 -4.44
CA ASN A 26 -14.62 5.76 -4.06
C ASN A 26 -14.93 5.71 -2.57
N LEU A 27 -16.11 5.25 -2.19
CA LEU A 27 -16.52 5.08 -0.81
C LEU A 27 -16.47 3.60 -0.41
N VAL A 28 -15.65 3.29 0.60
CA VAL A 28 -15.60 1.97 1.21
C VAL A 28 -16.32 2.04 2.57
N PHE A 29 -17.47 1.42 2.67
CA PHE A 29 -18.26 1.40 3.89
C PHE A 29 -18.56 -0.01 4.36
N GLY A 30 -18.90 -0.17 5.63
CA GLY A 30 -19.24 -1.44 6.23
C GLY A 30 -19.16 -1.36 7.76
N PRO A 31 -19.66 -2.38 8.46
CA PRO A 31 -19.59 -2.46 9.92
C PRO A 31 -18.15 -2.47 10.44
N ASN A 32 -17.98 -2.34 11.74
CA ASN A 32 -16.69 -2.54 12.37
C ASN A 32 -16.15 -3.93 12.02
N GLU A 33 -14.83 -4.05 11.90
CA GLU A 33 -14.15 -5.30 11.52
C GLU A 33 -14.45 -5.81 10.09
N SER A 34 -15.15 -5.04 9.25
CA SER A 34 -15.40 -5.43 7.85
C SER A 34 -14.14 -5.48 6.97
N GLY A 35 -13.03 -4.88 7.43
CA GLY A 35 -11.75 -4.89 6.73
C GLY A 35 -11.38 -3.55 6.08
N LYS A 36 -12.10 -2.45 6.36
CA LYS A 36 -11.79 -1.12 5.80
C LYS A 36 -10.33 -0.69 6.04
N SER A 37 -9.87 -0.77 7.27
CA SER A 37 -8.48 -0.46 7.63
C SER A 37 -7.49 -1.46 7.02
N THR A 38 -7.86 -2.74 6.96
CA THR A 38 -7.06 -3.79 6.31
C THR A 38 -6.84 -3.50 4.83
N LEU A 39 -7.87 -2.99 4.13
CA LEU A 39 -7.74 -2.59 2.73
C LEU A 39 -6.78 -1.40 2.55
N ALA A 40 -6.89 -0.39 3.40
CA ALA A 40 -6.00 0.76 3.37
C ALA A 40 -4.54 0.36 3.69
N ASP A 41 -4.35 -0.52 4.67
CA ASP A 41 -3.03 -1.06 5.01
C ASP A 41 -2.47 -1.97 3.90
N PHE A 42 -3.32 -2.70 3.16
CA PHE A 42 -2.90 -3.43 1.96
C PHE A 42 -2.33 -2.50 0.89
N VAL A 43 -3.01 -1.39 0.59
CA VAL A 43 -2.51 -0.40 -0.38
C VAL A 43 -1.16 0.16 0.07
N THR A 44 -1.00 0.50 1.35
CA THR A 44 0.26 0.98 1.89
C THR A 44 1.37 -0.06 1.77
N ALA A 45 1.07 -1.33 2.09
CA ALA A 45 2.03 -2.42 1.97
C ALA A 45 2.41 -2.71 0.50
N MET A 46 1.47 -2.55 -0.42
CA MET A 46 1.75 -2.68 -1.87
C MET A 46 2.66 -1.55 -2.36
N LEU A 47 2.50 -0.33 -1.89
CA LEU A 47 3.33 0.82 -2.25
C LEU A 47 4.74 0.73 -1.65
N TYR A 48 4.83 0.59 -0.34
CA TYR A 48 6.08 0.76 0.40
C TYR A 48 6.69 -0.54 0.94
N GLY A 49 5.96 -1.66 0.81
CA GLY A 49 6.38 -2.94 1.36
C GLY A 49 6.00 -3.13 2.83
N PRO A 50 6.16 -4.36 3.36
CA PRO A 50 5.74 -4.70 4.72
C PRO A 50 6.72 -4.25 5.81
N GLY A 51 7.83 -3.59 5.47
CA GLY A 51 8.90 -3.22 6.41
C GLY A 51 9.58 -4.43 7.09
N LYS A 52 10.87 -4.36 7.38
CA LYS A 52 11.62 -5.45 8.02
C LYS A 52 11.52 -5.51 9.53
N LYS A 53 11.26 -4.40 10.21
CA LYS A 53 11.17 -4.36 11.68
C LYS A 53 9.71 -4.38 12.11
N PRO A 54 9.35 -5.17 13.15
CA PRO A 54 8.04 -5.11 13.75
C PRO A 54 7.91 -3.77 14.48
N ARG A 55 7.54 -2.72 13.78
CA ARG A 55 6.92 -1.58 14.44
C ARG A 55 5.55 -2.06 14.88
N LYS A 56 5.12 -1.69 16.09
CA LYS A 56 3.86 -2.09 16.72
C LYS A 56 2.63 -1.85 15.83
N ASN A 57 2.78 -1.08 14.73
CA ASN A 57 1.77 -0.70 13.77
C ASN A 57 2.24 -0.78 12.30
N SER A 58 3.21 -1.67 11.98
CA SER A 58 3.66 -1.77 10.59
C SER A 58 2.65 -2.56 9.76
N PRO A 59 2.07 -1.97 8.69
CA PRO A 59 1.23 -2.73 7.76
C PRO A 59 2.01 -3.91 7.20
N GLY A 60 1.39 -5.05 7.06
CA GLY A 60 1.97 -6.22 6.43
C GLY A 60 2.41 -7.33 7.36
N LYS A 61 3.10 -7.07 8.49
CA LYS A 61 3.52 -8.16 9.39
C LYS A 61 2.39 -8.79 10.20
N ASN A 62 1.37 -8.01 10.56
CA ASN A 62 0.19 -8.48 11.30
C ASN A 62 -0.92 -8.99 10.39
N TYR A 63 -0.70 -8.98 9.07
CA TYR A 63 -1.73 -9.28 8.07
C TYR A 63 -1.46 -10.55 7.28
N ARG A 64 -0.78 -11.55 7.87
CA ARG A 64 -0.77 -12.89 7.27
C ARG A 64 -2.20 -13.39 7.10
N PRO A 65 -2.53 -13.98 5.93
CA PRO A 65 -3.88 -14.50 5.71
C PRO A 65 -4.24 -15.55 6.76
N TRP A 66 -5.39 -15.40 7.39
CA TRP A 66 -5.88 -16.35 8.41
C TRP A 66 -6.21 -17.72 7.81
N SER A 67 -6.62 -17.72 6.54
CA SER A 67 -6.95 -18.95 5.79
C SER A 67 -5.72 -19.67 5.22
N GLY A 68 -4.51 -19.15 5.46
CA GLY A 68 -3.32 -19.60 4.74
C GLY A 68 -3.31 -19.08 3.30
N GLY A 69 -2.48 -19.67 2.44
CA GLY A 69 -2.36 -19.25 1.04
C GLY A 69 -1.28 -18.19 0.81
N GLN A 70 -1.29 -17.60 -0.36
CA GLN A 70 -0.26 -16.66 -0.80
C GLN A 70 -0.44 -15.30 -0.11
N TYR A 71 0.55 -14.89 0.69
CA TYR A 71 0.57 -13.57 1.32
C TYR A 71 1.10 -12.52 0.35
N GLY A 72 0.21 -11.69 -0.17
CA GLY A 72 0.54 -10.68 -1.18
C GLY A 72 -0.61 -10.37 -2.11
N GLY A 73 -0.29 -9.79 -3.26
CA GLY A 73 -1.29 -9.45 -4.26
C GLY A 73 -0.73 -8.64 -5.41
N VAL A 74 -1.64 -8.12 -6.20
CA VAL A 74 -1.35 -7.25 -7.35
C VAL A 74 -2.08 -5.93 -7.19
N MET A 75 -1.42 -4.85 -7.56
CA MET A 75 -1.97 -3.50 -7.63
C MET A 75 -1.68 -2.90 -9.00
N GLU A 76 -2.71 -2.36 -9.64
CA GLU A 76 -2.53 -1.55 -10.85
C GLU A 76 -2.92 -0.09 -10.58
N TYR A 77 -2.19 0.81 -11.20
CA TYR A 77 -2.46 2.23 -11.13
C TYR A 77 -2.05 2.96 -12.40
N VAL A 78 -2.61 4.14 -12.56
CA VAL A 78 -2.30 5.08 -13.65
C VAL A 78 -1.74 6.36 -13.04
N LEU A 79 -0.66 6.87 -13.61
CA LEU A 79 -0.10 8.18 -13.27
C LEU A 79 -0.85 9.31 -14.00
N ASP A 80 -0.58 10.54 -13.62
CA ASP A 80 -1.22 11.72 -14.17
C ASP A 80 -0.84 11.98 -15.64
N ASP A 81 0.31 11.44 -16.07
CA ASP A 81 0.75 11.43 -17.48
C ASP A 81 0.13 10.30 -18.33
N GLY A 82 -0.75 9.48 -17.73
CA GLY A 82 -1.38 8.33 -18.39
C GLY A 82 -0.57 7.03 -18.35
N SER A 83 0.63 7.03 -17.79
CA SER A 83 1.45 5.83 -17.67
C SER A 83 0.80 4.80 -16.73
N VAL A 84 0.71 3.55 -17.18
CA VAL A 84 0.11 2.44 -16.42
C VAL A 84 1.19 1.56 -15.82
N PHE A 85 1.03 1.18 -14.56
CA PHE A 85 1.92 0.26 -13.88
C PHE A 85 1.15 -0.84 -13.15
N ARG A 86 1.74 -2.04 -13.16
CA ARG A 86 1.26 -3.20 -12.42
C ARG A 86 2.35 -3.69 -11.48
N VAL A 87 2.05 -3.71 -10.19
CA VAL A 87 2.95 -4.18 -9.13
C VAL A 87 2.44 -5.51 -8.59
N ASP A 88 3.26 -6.54 -8.65
CA ASP A 88 3.02 -7.85 -8.03
C ASP A 88 3.96 -8.00 -6.84
N ARG A 89 3.43 -8.16 -5.63
CA ARG A 89 4.21 -8.39 -4.41
C ARG A 89 3.86 -9.72 -3.76
N ASN A 90 4.91 -10.47 -3.44
CA ASN A 90 4.83 -11.61 -2.54
C ASN A 90 5.55 -11.25 -1.25
N PHE A 91 4.80 -11.03 -0.17
CA PHE A 91 5.35 -10.60 1.11
C PHE A 91 6.11 -11.72 1.85
N ASP A 92 5.77 -13.00 1.60
CA ASP A 92 6.49 -14.14 2.20
C ASP A 92 7.91 -14.25 1.66
N LYS A 93 8.04 -14.12 0.35
CA LYS A 93 9.32 -14.25 -0.37
C LYS A 93 10.08 -12.92 -0.48
N GLY A 94 9.44 -11.80 -0.15
CA GLY A 94 9.99 -10.46 -0.35
C GLY A 94 10.18 -10.11 -1.83
N LEU A 95 9.44 -10.77 -2.73
CA LEU A 95 9.54 -10.56 -4.17
C LEU A 95 8.61 -9.43 -4.62
N VAL A 96 9.14 -8.60 -5.51
CA VAL A 96 8.39 -7.50 -6.14
C VAL A 96 8.69 -7.51 -7.64
N HIS A 97 7.66 -7.48 -8.46
CA HIS A 97 7.77 -7.29 -9.90
C HIS A 97 6.91 -6.09 -10.31
N ILE A 98 7.51 -5.17 -11.03
CA ILE A 98 6.84 -3.97 -11.54
C ILE A 98 6.85 -4.06 -13.06
N ARG A 99 5.65 -3.98 -13.65
CA ARG A 99 5.48 -3.99 -15.10
C ARG A 99 4.84 -2.69 -15.55
N ASP A 100 5.25 -2.23 -16.72
CA ASP A 100 4.61 -1.09 -17.39
C ASP A 100 3.32 -1.50 -18.15
N GLY A 101 2.66 -0.54 -18.78
CA GLY A 101 1.44 -0.77 -19.57
C GLY A 101 1.62 -1.71 -20.77
N MET A 102 2.85 -2.00 -21.17
CA MET A 102 3.20 -3.01 -22.21
C MET A 102 3.60 -4.34 -21.59
N LEU A 103 3.41 -4.54 -20.29
CA LEU A 103 3.77 -5.72 -19.51
C LEU A 103 5.28 -6.02 -19.45
N ARG A 104 6.14 -5.06 -19.79
CA ARG A 104 7.59 -5.20 -19.66
C ARG A 104 7.98 -5.06 -18.21
N ASP A 105 8.88 -5.90 -17.72
CA ASP A 105 9.43 -5.78 -16.37
C ASP A 105 10.37 -4.55 -16.30
N VAL A 106 9.99 -3.59 -15.48
CA VAL A 106 10.71 -2.35 -15.25
C VAL A 106 11.22 -2.24 -13.81
N THR A 107 11.20 -3.33 -13.06
CA THR A 107 11.57 -3.39 -11.63
C THR A 107 12.98 -2.81 -11.38
N SER A 108 13.93 -3.10 -12.26
CA SER A 108 15.32 -2.66 -12.14
C SER A 108 15.53 -1.15 -12.38
N GLN A 109 14.53 -0.46 -12.90
CA GLN A 109 14.62 1.00 -13.13
C GLN A 109 14.48 1.79 -11.82
N PHE A 110 13.94 1.18 -10.77
CA PHE A 110 13.72 1.84 -9.49
C PHE A 110 14.85 1.56 -8.50
N PRO A 111 15.31 2.59 -7.76
CA PRO A 111 16.25 2.40 -6.66
C PRO A 111 15.71 1.36 -5.68
N THR A 112 16.55 0.43 -5.25
CA THR A 112 16.11 -0.67 -4.40
C THR A 112 16.64 -0.50 -2.98
N SER A 113 15.74 -0.56 -2.00
CA SER A 113 16.07 -0.65 -0.58
C SER A 113 16.11 -2.12 -0.11
N ARG A 114 17.05 -2.46 0.77
CA ARG A 114 17.08 -3.79 1.40
C ARG A 114 15.86 -4.08 2.28
N GLU A 115 15.17 -3.03 2.72
CA GLU A 115 14.04 -3.15 3.66
C GLU A 115 12.69 -3.21 2.96
N THR A 116 12.50 -2.44 1.91
CA THR A 116 11.18 -2.23 1.27
C THR A 116 11.13 -2.74 -0.17
N GLY A 117 12.28 -3.09 -0.74
CA GLY A 117 12.41 -3.43 -2.16
C GLY A 117 12.46 -2.18 -3.05
N PRO A 118 11.98 -2.26 -4.31
CA PRO A 118 11.98 -1.13 -5.23
C PRO A 118 11.15 0.05 -4.72
N ARG A 119 11.74 1.26 -4.77
CA ARG A 119 11.16 2.51 -4.24
C ARG A 119 10.31 3.25 -5.27
N PHE A 120 9.56 2.53 -6.08
CA PHE A 120 8.72 3.08 -7.14
C PHE A 120 7.65 4.06 -6.61
N ALA A 121 7.13 3.81 -5.40
CA ALA A 121 6.12 4.69 -4.82
C ALA A 121 6.67 6.07 -4.50
N GLU A 122 7.92 6.16 -4.04
CA GLU A 122 8.58 7.44 -3.80
C GLU A 122 8.82 8.20 -5.11
N GLU A 123 9.23 7.50 -6.17
CA GLU A 123 9.45 8.10 -7.50
C GLU A 123 8.13 8.59 -8.12
N HIS A 124 7.05 7.80 -8.01
CA HIS A 124 5.79 8.11 -8.66
C HIS A 124 4.88 9.06 -7.87
N LEU A 125 4.98 9.05 -6.53
CA LEU A 125 4.16 9.91 -5.64
C LEU A 125 4.92 11.14 -5.15
N GLY A 126 6.25 11.10 -5.17
CA GLY A 126 7.07 12.11 -4.52
C GLY A 126 7.00 12.08 -2.99
N LEU A 127 6.49 10.99 -2.40
CA LEU A 127 6.24 10.86 -0.97
C LEU A 127 6.96 9.65 -0.40
N SER A 128 7.73 9.85 0.68
CA SER A 128 8.20 8.73 1.49
C SER A 128 7.03 8.06 2.23
N GLU A 129 7.22 6.81 2.69
CA GLU A 129 6.20 6.10 3.49
C GLU A 129 5.70 6.95 4.67
N GLN A 130 6.61 7.62 5.39
CA GLN A 130 6.26 8.44 6.55
C GLN A 130 5.40 9.63 6.15
N LEU A 131 5.74 10.31 5.06
CA LEU A 131 4.96 11.42 4.55
C LEU A 131 3.60 10.96 4.03
N PHE A 132 3.53 9.84 3.31
CA PHE A 132 2.29 9.24 2.85
C PHE A 132 1.33 8.93 4.01
N LEU A 133 1.83 8.32 5.08
CA LEU A 133 1.03 7.96 6.26
C LEU A 133 0.55 9.19 7.06
N ARG A 134 1.21 10.34 6.92
CA ARG A 134 0.82 11.58 7.62
C ARG A 134 -0.07 12.49 6.77
N SER A 135 0.00 12.41 5.45
CA SER A 135 -0.68 13.36 4.56
C SER A 135 -1.77 12.72 3.70
N ALA A 136 -1.52 11.55 3.13
CA ALA A 136 -2.42 10.90 2.18
C ALA A 136 -3.21 9.73 2.79
N HIS A 137 -2.68 9.06 3.80
CA HIS A 137 -3.33 7.96 4.50
C HIS A 137 -3.83 8.44 5.88
N ILE A 138 -4.94 9.18 5.90
CA ILE A 138 -5.54 9.66 7.15
C ILE A 138 -6.23 8.49 7.84
N ARG A 139 -5.62 7.98 8.90
CA ARG A 139 -6.21 6.96 9.77
C ARG A 139 -7.23 7.60 10.71
N GLN A 140 -8.09 6.76 11.29
CA GLN A 140 -8.98 7.17 12.36
C GLN A 140 -8.15 7.89 13.43
N LEU A 141 -8.46 9.16 13.68
CA LEU A 141 -7.75 9.98 14.67
C LEU A 141 -7.76 9.25 16.01
N GLN A 142 -6.59 8.87 16.49
CA GLN A 142 -6.41 8.67 17.92
C GLN A 142 -6.63 10.04 18.55
N THR A 143 -7.66 10.17 19.38
CA THR A 143 -8.06 11.39 20.08
C THR A 143 -7.03 11.87 21.14
N ALA A 144 -5.83 11.31 21.15
CA ALA A 144 -4.69 11.86 21.85
C ALA A 144 -3.93 12.76 20.89
N MET A 145 -4.11 14.07 21.03
CA MET A 145 -3.19 15.05 20.45
C MET A 145 -1.77 14.63 20.87
N ASP A 146 -0.97 14.22 19.89
CA ASP A 146 0.47 14.07 20.09
C ASP A 146 1.03 15.47 20.40
N PRO A 147 1.56 15.71 21.61
CA PRO A 147 2.04 17.04 21.99
C PRO A 147 3.14 17.56 21.07
N GLU A 148 3.90 16.67 20.41
CA GLU A 148 4.93 17.02 19.45
C GLU A 148 4.36 17.47 18.08
N GLY A 149 3.19 16.97 17.68
CA GLY A 149 2.51 17.37 16.44
C GLY A 149 1.87 18.76 16.52
N ALA A 150 1.47 19.19 17.71
CA ALA A 150 0.84 20.50 17.93
C ALA A 150 1.84 21.65 17.82
N GLN A 151 3.13 21.44 18.10
CA GLN A 151 4.16 22.48 17.98
C GLN A 151 4.56 22.78 16.53
N MET A 152 4.43 21.82 15.58
CA MET A 152 4.79 22.03 14.18
C MET A 152 3.75 22.85 13.38
N ILE A 153 2.58 23.11 13.91
CA ILE A 153 1.51 23.87 13.22
C ILE A 153 1.54 25.36 13.58
N LEU A 154 2.34 25.77 14.59
CA LEU A 154 2.40 27.13 15.09
C LEU A 154 3.67 27.89 14.75
N GLU A 155 4.58 27.34 13.94
CA GLU A 155 5.73 28.00 13.30
C GLU A 155 5.49 28.15 11.79
#